data_4fab96aba9998c1049338fff2228c846
#
_entry.id   4fab96aba9998c1049338fff2228c846
#
_cell.length_a   1.000
_cell.length_b   1.000
_cell.length_c   1.000
_cell.angle_alpha   90.00
_cell.angle_beta   90.00
_cell.angle_gamma   90.00
#
_symmetry.space_group_name_H-M   'P 1'
#
loop_
_entity.id
_entity.type
_entity.pdbx_description
1 polymer ?
#
loop_
_entity_poly.entity_id
_entity_poly.type
_entity_poly.pdbx_seq_one_letter_code
_entity_poly.pdbx_strand_id
1 'polypeptide(L)'
;RIEILADNIIHNINYLYTLQEQAELFPVLKSNAYGHGLKEMAQILNKTRVKMLAVDSFPEAQIIYKNFKGKVLILNEMPLKAYRYCRPKRTEFVVYNAKTLKFLAKKFASRAKIHLFLNTGINREGIDDLESFIEENFKYLCRVNVSGFCSHLAESNNPDSDFNAYQEENF
;
A
#
# COMPACT_ATOMS: atom_id res chain seq x y z
N ARG A 1 -29.52 -10.15 -1.28
CA ARG A 1 -28.40 -10.71 -2.08
C ARG A 1 -27.57 -9.56 -2.61
N ILE A 2 -26.25 -9.64 -2.47
CA ILE A 2 -25.29 -8.70 -3.10
C ILE A 2 -24.72 -9.41 -4.32
N GLU A 3 -24.70 -8.73 -5.47
CA GLU A 3 -24.10 -9.22 -6.70
C GLU A 3 -22.92 -8.33 -7.09
N ILE A 4 -21.81 -8.95 -7.44
CA ILE A 4 -20.62 -8.27 -7.93
C ILE A 4 -20.52 -8.49 -9.44
N LEU A 5 -20.71 -7.42 -10.19
CA LEU A 5 -20.63 -7.45 -11.66
C LEU A 5 -19.17 -7.26 -12.09
N ALA A 6 -18.53 -8.35 -12.47
CA ALA A 6 -17.10 -8.36 -12.82
C ALA A 6 -16.77 -7.39 -13.96
N ASP A 7 -17.64 -7.30 -14.97
CA ASP A 7 -17.43 -6.43 -16.14
C ASP A 7 -17.45 -4.95 -15.74
N ASN A 8 -18.29 -4.56 -14.78
CA ASN A 8 -18.28 -3.19 -14.26
C ASN A 8 -16.99 -2.86 -13.50
N ILE A 9 -16.47 -3.80 -12.72
CA ILE A 9 -15.18 -3.62 -12.05
C ILE A 9 -14.06 -3.44 -13.07
N ILE A 10 -14.02 -4.30 -14.09
CA ILE A 10 -13.01 -4.22 -15.16
C ILE A 10 -13.13 -2.88 -15.91
N HIS A 11 -14.37 -2.47 -16.25
CA HIS A 11 -14.63 -1.20 -16.90
C HIS A 11 -14.11 -0.03 -16.05
N ASN A 12 -14.43 0.02 -14.76
CA ASN A 12 -14.00 1.09 -13.86
C ASN A 12 -12.47 1.16 -13.75
N ILE A 13 -11.80 0.02 -13.63
CA ILE A 13 -10.32 -0.03 -13.61
C ILE A 13 -9.75 0.53 -14.91
N ASN A 14 -10.28 0.14 -16.06
CA ASN A 14 -9.82 0.63 -17.35
C ASN A 14 -10.08 2.15 -17.49
N TYR A 15 -11.25 2.62 -17.06
CA TYR A 15 -11.57 4.04 -17.05
C TYR A 15 -10.60 4.86 -16.18
N LEU A 16 -10.30 4.42 -14.96
CA LEU A 16 -9.33 5.10 -14.10
C LEU A 16 -7.95 5.21 -14.76
N TYR A 17 -7.55 4.21 -15.50
CA TYR A 17 -6.30 4.26 -16.25
C TYR A 17 -6.33 5.26 -17.44
N THR A 18 -7.49 5.62 -17.96
CA THR A 18 -7.58 6.68 -18.99
C THR A 18 -7.44 8.07 -18.40
N LEU A 19 -7.76 8.24 -17.11
CA LEU A 19 -7.59 9.51 -16.40
C LEU A 19 -6.13 9.81 -16.04
N GLN A 20 -5.34 8.75 -15.81
CA GLN A 20 -3.94 8.86 -15.40
C GLN A 20 -3.10 7.76 -16.08
N GLU A 21 -2.75 7.98 -17.34
CA GLU A 21 -2.06 6.98 -18.18
C GLU A 21 -0.68 6.59 -17.66
N GLN A 22 0.01 7.53 -17.02
CA GLN A 22 1.36 7.31 -16.48
C GLN A 22 1.38 6.72 -15.07
N ALA A 23 0.23 6.66 -14.38
CA ALA A 23 0.14 6.15 -13.03
C ALA A 23 -0.20 4.66 -13.01
N GLU A 24 0.37 3.93 -12.06
CA GLU A 24 -0.04 2.56 -11.73
C GLU A 24 -1.12 2.58 -10.66
N LEU A 25 -2.21 1.85 -10.89
CA LEU A 25 -3.29 1.71 -9.91
C LEU A 25 -2.98 0.57 -8.95
N PHE A 26 -3.09 0.84 -7.66
CA PHE A 26 -3.01 -0.16 -6.59
C PHE A 26 -4.34 -0.23 -5.84
N PRO A 27 -5.33 -1.01 -6.34
CA PRO A 27 -6.63 -1.13 -5.69
C PRO A 27 -6.50 -1.59 -4.23
N VAL A 28 -7.15 -0.85 -3.33
CA VAL A 28 -7.15 -1.16 -1.89
C VAL A 28 -8.32 -2.11 -1.61
N LEU A 29 -8.00 -3.31 -1.13
CA LEU A 29 -8.96 -4.40 -0.91
C LEU A 29 -9.05 -4.83 0.57
N LYS A 30 -8.64 -3.99 1.51
CA LYS A 30 -8.77 -4.26 2.93
C LYS A 30 -10.21 -4.49 3.37
N SER A 31 -10.43 -5.02 4.57
CA SER A 31 -11.75 -5.29 5.14
C SER A 31 -12.64 -6.11 4.21
N ASN A 32 -12.09 -7.24 3.71
CA ASN A 32 -12.76 -8.11 2.74
C ASN A 32 -13.19 -7.35 1.47
N ALA A 33 -12.29 -6.50 0.92
CA ALA A 33 -12.57 -5.60 -0.20
C ALA A 33 -13.79 -4.70 0.08
N TYR A 34 -13.86 -4.12 1.28
CA TYR A 34 -14.98 -3.29 1.74
C TYR A 34 -16.34 -4.02 1.62
N GLY A 35 -16.35 -5.33 1.85
CA GLY A 35 -17.53 -6.17 1.78
C GLY A 35 -17.81 -6.81 0.41
N HIS A 36 -17.04 -6.48 -0.63
CA HIS A 36 -17.21 -7.06 -1.97
C HIS A 36 -16.65 -8.49 -2.10
N GLY A 37 -15.91 -8.97 -1.12
CA GLY A 37 -15.24 -10.27 -1.18
C GLY A 37 -13.81 -10.17 -1.69
N LEU A 38 -12.84 -10.29 -0.78
CA LEU A 38 -11.42 -10.14 -1.09
C LEU A 38 -10.91 -11.14 -2.13
N LYS A 39 -11.37 -12.40 -2.02
CA LYS A 39 -11.00 -13.46 -2.96
C LYS A 39 -11.55 -13.18 -4.35
N GLU A 40 -12.83 -12.87 -4.43
CA GLU A 40 -13.57 -12.62 -5.68
C GLU A 40 -12.97 -11.40 -6.40
N MET A 41 -12.76 -10.30 -5.69
CA MET A 41 -12.14 -9.10 -6.25
C MET A 41 -10.71 -9.37 -6.75
N ALA A 42 -9.89 -10.10 -6.00
CA ALA A 42 -8.55 -10.46 -6.41
C ALA A 42 -8.56 -11.29 -7.72
N GLN A 43 -9.53 -12.21 -7.87
CA GLN A 43 -9.67 -13.02 -9.08
C GLN A 43 -10.14 -12.19 -10.29
N ILE A 44 -11.07 -11.26 -10.09
CA ILE A 44 -11.52 -10.34 -11.15
C ILE A 44 -10.36 -9.47 -11.63
N LEU A 45 -9.58 -8.90 -10.71
CA LEU A 45 -8.47 -8.00 -11.02
C LEU A 45 -7.29 -8.68 -11.75
N ASN A 46 -7.18 -10.02 -11.71
CA ASN A 46 -6.25 -10.74 -12.59
C ASN A 46 -6.56 -10.58 -14.10
N LYS A 47 -7.78 -10.16 -14.46
CA LYS A 47 -8.19 -9.92 -15.85
C LYS A 47 -7.88 -8.49 -16.33
N THR A 48 -7.26 -7.68 -15.47
CA THR A 48 -6.90 -6.28 -15.72
C THR A 48 -5.39 -6.12 -15.79
N ARG A 49 -4.92 -4.92 -16.11
CA ARG A 49 -3.48 -4.57 -16.09
C ARG A 49 -2.92 -4.27 -14.70
N VAL A 50 -3.73 -4.36 -13.63
CA VAL A 50 -3.31 -4.14 -12.24
C VAL A 50 -2.18 -5.09 -11.86
N LYS A 51 -1.07 -4.54 -11.32
CA LYS A 51 0.11 -5.30 -10.95
C LYS A 51 0.26 -5.53 -9.45
N MET A 52 -0.41 -4.70 -8.63
CA MET A 52 -0.32 -4.73 -7.18
C MET A 52 -1.68 -4.45 -6.54
N LEU A 53 -2.00 -5.18 -5.47
CA LEU A 53 -3.17 -4.95 -4.63
C LEU A 53 -2.73 -4.53 -3.24
N ALA A 54 -3.46 -3.61 -2.63
CA ALA A 54 -3.16 -3.12 -1.29
C ALA A 54 -4.14 -3.68 -0.25
N VAL A 55 -3.61 -4.10 0.90
CA VAL A 55 -4.35 -4.65 2.05
C VAL A 55 -3.73 -4.16 3.35
N ASP A 56 -4.42 -4.32 4.48
CA ASP A 56 -3.92 -3.85 5.78
C ASP A 56 -3.17 -4.92 6.59
N SER A 57 -3.35 -6.20 6.28
CA SER A 57 -2.92 -7.25 7.18
C SER A 57 -2.31 -8.47 6.49
N PHE A 58 -1.56 -9.27 7.27
CA PHE A 58 -1.02 -10.54 6.79
C PHE A 58 -2.11 -11.58 6.44
N PRO A 59 -3.19 -11.77 7.22
CA PRO A 59 -4.28 -12.66 6.82
C PRO A 59 -4.89 -12.31 5.46
N GLU A 60 -5.11 -11.03 5.17
CA GLU A 60 -5.58 -10.57 3.87
C GLU A 60 -4.54 -10.85 2.77
N ALA A 61 -3.26 -10.55 3.04
CA ALA A 61 -2.18 -10.85 2.10
C ALA A 61 -2.12 -12.36 1.76
N GLN A 62 -2.42 -13.26 2.70
CA GLN A 62 -2.48 -14.71 2.43
C GLN A 62 -3.58 -15.07 1.43
N ILE A 63 -4.73 -14.38 1.49
CA ILE A 63 -5.82 -14.58 0.52
C ILE A 63 -5.37 -14.09 -0.86
N ILE A 64 -4.74 -12.91 -0.92
CA ILE A 64 -4.21 -12.35 -2.17
C ILE A 64 -3.15 -13.27 -2.78
N TYR A 65 -2.21 -13.79 -1.99
CA TYR A 65 -1.17 -14.70 -2.51
C TYR A 65 -1.71 -15.93 -3.24
N LYS A 66 -2.91 -16.38 -2.87
CA LYS A 66 -3.57 -17.56 -3.48
C LYS A 66 -4.42 -17.19 -4.69
N ASN A 67 -4.93 -15.97 -4.76
CA ASN A 67 -5.99 -15.58 -5.70
C ASN A 67 -5.58 -14.49 -6.70
N PHE A 68 -4.42 -13.84 -6.53
CA PHE A 68 -3.90 -12.81 -7.42
C PHE A 68 -2.47 -13.16 -7.87
N LYS A 69 -2.15 -12.89 -9.11
CA LYS A 69 -0.83 -13.21 -9.69
C LYS A 69 0.23 -12.15 -9.37
N GLY A 70 -0.18 -10.90 -9.15
CA GLY A 70 0.69 -9.76 -8.93
C GLY A 70 1.21 -9.66 -7.48
N LYS A 71 1.67 -8.48 -7.12
CA LYS A 71 2.23 -8.15 -5.80
C LYS A 71 1.16 -7.72 -4.81
N VAL A 72 1.57 -7.64 -3.55
CA VAL A 72 0.77 -7.13 -2.44
C VAL A 72 1.52 -5.99 -1.76
N LEU A 73 0.85 -4.88 -1.55
CA LEU A 73 1.29 -3.81 -0.67
C LEU A 73 0.55 -3.94 0.66
N ILE A 74 1.27 -4.07 1.75
CA ILE A 74 0.67 -4.04 3.09
C ILE A 74 0.77 -2.62 3.63
N LEU A 75 -0.40 -1.99 3.81
CA LEU A 75 -0.53 -0.58 4.15
C LEU A 75 -0.27 -0.30 5.63
N ASN A 76 -0.73 -1.19 6.52
CA ASN A 76 -0.57 -1.00 7.95
C ASN A 76 0.65 -1.74 8.51
N GLU A 77 1.23 -1.15 9.54
CA GLU A 77 2.22 -1.86 10.33
C GLU A 77 1.59 -2.99 11.13
N MET A 78 2.26 -4.13 11.09
CA MET A 78 1.79 -5.36 11.72
C MET A 78 2.65 -5.69 12.96
N PRO A 79 2.18 -6.57 13.85
CA PRO A 79 3.06 -7.17 14.84
C PRO A 79 4.31 -7.77 14.17
N LEU A 80 5.51 -7.47 14.69
CA LEU A 80 6.78 -7.82 14.03
C LEU A 80 6.91 -9.31 13.66
N LYS A 81 6.27 -10.20 14.44
CA LYS A 81 6.25 -11.63 14.14
C LYS A 81 5.52 -11.96 12.84
N ALA A 82 4.52 -11.18 12.45
CA ALA A 82 3.72 -11.44 11.25
C ALA A 82 4.52 -11.25 9.96
N TYR A 83 5.45 -10.30 9.91
CA TYR A 83 6.31 -10.06 8.75
C TYR A 83 7.10 -11.31 8.32
N ARG A 84 7.44 -12.20 9.26
CA ARG A 84 8.21 -13.44 8.98
C ARG A 84 7.50 -14.38 8.00
N TYR A 85 6.19 -14.31 7.92
CA TYR A 85 5.36 -15.17 7.08
C TYR A 85 5.06 -14.55 5.72
N CYS A 86 5.39 -13.26 5.52
CA CYS A 86 5.23 -12.59 4.24
C CYS A 86 6.21 -13.14 3.20
N ARG A 87 5.83 -13.06 1.94
CA ARG A 87 6.62 -13.47 0.78
C ARG A 87 7.40 -12.28 0.23
N PRO A 88 8.70 -12.09 0.55
CA PRO A 88 9.40 -10.82 0.24
C PRO A 88 9.49 -10.51 -1.27
N LYS A 89 9.47 -11.53 -2.13
CA LYS A 89 9.43 -11.33 -3.59
C LYS A 89 8.08 -10.82 -4.12
N ARG A 90 7.02 -10.98 -3.32
CA ARG A 90 5.64 -10.62 -3.69
C ARG A 90 5.02 -9.57 -2.80
N THR A 91 5.74 -9.08 -1.77
CA THR A 91 5.20 -8.14 -0.79
C THR A 91 6.07 -6.90 -0.73
N GLU A 92 5.40 -5.77 -0.77
CA GLU A 92 5.95 -4.46 -0.42
C GLU A 92 5.26 -3.97 0.85
N PHE A 93 5.94 -3.15 1.66
CA PHE A 93 5.46 -2.76 2.97
C PHE A 93 5.44 -1.24 3.09
N VAL A 94 4.36 -0.70 3.61
CA VAL A 94 4.33 0.69 4.08
C VAL A 94 4.97 0.72 5.47
N VAL A 95 5.88 1.66 5.70
CA VAL A 95 6.67 1.78 6.92
C VAL A 95 6.72 3.23 7.37
N TYR A 96 6.40 3.46 8.63
CA TYR A 96 6.51 4.76 9.29
C TYR A 96 7.11 4.67 10.70
N ASN A 97 7.47 3.47 11.16
CA ASN A 97 8.01 3.24 12.49
C ASN A 97 9.42 2.63 12.41
N ALA A 98 10.36 3.23 13.13
CA ALA A 98 11.74 2.78 13.20
C ALA A 98 11.90 1.31 13.68
N LYS A 99 11.00 0.79 14.53
CA LYS A 99 11.05 -0.61 14.97
C LYS A 99 10.78 -1.56 13.82
N THR A 100 9.78 -1.25 12.99
CA THR A 100 9.43 -2.03 11.80
C THR A 100 10.55 -1.97 10.77
N LEU A 101 11.08 -0.78 10.48
CA LEU A 101 12.23 -0.62 9.60
C LEU A 101 13.42 -1.47 10.04
N LYS A 102 13.80 -1.37 11.33
CA LYS A 102 14.91 -2.15 11.92
C LYS A 102 14.69 -3.65 11.80
N PHE A 103 13.45 -4.10 12.00
CA PHE A 103 13.10 -5.51 11.85
C PHE A 103 13.23 -5.98 10.41
N LEU A 104 12.65 -5.25 9.45
CA LEU A 104 12.69 -5.58 8.02
C LEU A 104 14.13 -5.60 7.50
N ALA A 105 14.95 -4.60 7.86
CA ALA A 105 16.35 -4.50 7.50
C ALA A 105 17.19 -5.68 8.02
N LYS A 106 16.90 -6.16 9.24
CA LYS A 106 17.57 -7.34 9.82
C LYS A 106 17.09 -8.65 9.21
N LYS A 107 15.78 -8.78 8.96
CA LYS A 107 15.15 -10.04 8.55
C LYS A 107 15.27 -10.30 7.05
N PHE A 108 15.07 -9.28 6.23
CA PHE A 108 14.97 -9.43 4.78
C PHE A 108 16.10 -8.74 4.02
N ALA A 109 16.74 -7.76 4.63
CA ALA A 109 17.77 -6.90 4.00
C ALA A 109 17.27 -6.35 2.65
N SER A 110 18.09 -6.34 1.61
CA SER A 110 17.75 -5.83 0.28
C SER A 110 16.52 -6.47 -0.40
N ARG A 111 15.99 -7.55 0.16
CA ARG A 111 14.74 -8.16 -0.31
C ARG A 111 13.49 -7.48 0.22
N ALA A 112 13.60 -6.68 1.30
CA ALA A 112 12.49 -5.87 1.78
C ALA A 112 12.33 -4.64 0.88
N LYS A 113 11.18 -4.55 0.22
CA LYS A 113 10.75 -3.37 -0.52
C LYS A 113 9.79 -2.59 0.36
N ILE A 114 10.10 -1.34 0.61
CA ILE A 114 9.33 -0.49 1.51
C ILE A 114 8.92 0.82 0.84
N HIS A 115 7.80 1.36 1.27
CA HIS A 115 7.35 2.71 1.00
C HIS A 115 7.30 3.46 2.32
N LEU A 116 7.97 4.60 2.43
CA LEU A 116 7.91 5.43 3.63
C LEU A 116 6.61 6.23 3.60
N PHE A 117 5.82 6.12 4.66
CA PHE A 117 4.56 6.84 4.78
C PHE A 117 4.81 8.17 5.50
N LEU A 118 4.47 9.28 4.82
CA LEU A 118 4.64 10.63 5.33
C LEU A 118 3.32 11.15 5.89
N ASN A 119 3.38 11.76 7.07
CA ASN A 119 2.25 12.49 7.62
C ASN A 119 2.21 13.89 7.01
N THR A 120 1.42 14.07 5.99
CA THR A 120 1.26 15.36 5.30
C THR A 120 0.12 16.20 5.88
N GLY A 121 -0.53 15.74 6.96
CA GLY A 121 -1.59 16.49 7.63
C GLY A 121 -2.77 15.67 8.13
N ILE A 122 -2.91 14.40 7.74
CA ILE A 122 -4.00 13.54 8.23
C ILE A 122 -3.88 13.22 9.73
N ASN A 123 -2.66 13.29 10.29
CA ASN A 123 -2.37 13.13 11.73
C ASN A 123 -2.90 11.81 12.33
N ARG A 124 -2.89 10.74 11.55
CA ARG A 124 -3.33 9.40 11.95
C ARG A 124 -2.14 8.46 12.12
N GLU A 125 -1.33 8.38 11.11
CA GLU A 125 -0.05 7.65 11.05
C GLU A 125 0.89 8.39 10.09
N GLY A 126 2.18 8.04 10.15
CA GLY A 126 3.18 8.57 9.22
C GLY A 126 4.40 9.13 9.95
N ILE A 127 5.39 9.49 9.16
CA ILE A 127 6.62 10.15 9.59
C ILE A 127 6.35 11.65 9.52
N ASP A 128 6.47 12.36 10.65
CA ASP A 128 6.26 13.80 10.74
C ASP A 128 7.50 14.58 10.27
N ASP A 129 8.69 14.11 10.61
CA ASP A 129 9.97 14.69 10.22
C ASP A 129 10.81 13.66 9.48
N LEU A 130 10.80 13.76 8.16
CA LEU A 130 11.50 12.83 7.28
C LEU A 130 13.02 12.93 7.42
N GLU A 131 13.57 14.14 7.58
CA GLU A 131 15.01 14.35 7.69
C GLU A 131 15.55 13.67 8.94
N SER A 132 14.98 13.98 10.09
CA SER A 132 15.34 13.33 11.36
C SER A 132 15.16 11.81 11.30
N PHE A 133 14.07 11.32 10.70
CA PHE A 133 13.84 9.88 10.55
C PHE A 133 14.95 9.22 9.71
N ILE A 134 15.37 9.86 8.61
CA ILE A 134 16.44 9.35 7.75
C ILE A 134 17.76 9.34 8.51
N GLU A 135 18.13 10.43 9.16
CA GLU A 135 19.40 10.54 9.90
C GLU A 135 19.53 9.46 10.99
N GLU A 136 18.50 9.32 11.83
CA GLU A 136 18.49 8.35 12.92
C GLU A 136 18.50 6.89 12.45
N ASN A 137 17.95 6.63 11.27
CA ASN A 137 17.72 5.28 10.76
C ASN A 137 18.55 4.94 9.51
N PHE A 138 19.47 5.80 9.09
CA PHE A 138 20.23 5.69 7.85
C PHE A 138 20.83 4.29 7.61
N LYS A 139 21.50 3.72 8.62
CA LYS A 139 22.10 2.38 8.54
C LYS A 139 21.11 1.24 8.25
N TYR A 140 19.82 1.44 8.54
CA TYR A 140 18.76 0.46 8.26
C TYR A 140 18.14 0.72 6.90
N LEU A 141 17.98 1.99 6.52
CA LEU A 141 17.52 2.39 5.19
C LEU A 141 18.47 1.89 4.10
N CYS A 142 19.78 1.97 4.31
CA CYS A 142 20.77 1.40 3.38
C CYS A 142 20.70 -0.13 3.24
N ARG A 143 19.94 -0.82 4.08
CA ARG A 143 19.80 -2.29 4.05
C ARG A 143 18.50 -2.78 3.45
N VAL A 144 17.58 -1.91 3.11
CA VAL A 144 16.29 -2.22 2.48
C VAL A 144 16.20 -1.53 1.12
N ASN A 145 15.21 -1.89 0.33
CA ASN A 145 14.91 -1.19 -0.91
C ASN A 145 13.76 -0.21 -0.64
N VAL A 146 14.07 1.08 -0.54
CA VAL A 146 13.06 2.15 -0.49
C VAL A 146 12.52 2.31 -1.91
N SER A 147 11.30 1.86 -2.14
CA SER A 147 10.65 1.83 -3.46
C SER A 147 9.85 3.10 -3.74
N GLY A 148 9.56 3.90 -2.72
CA GLY A 148 8.83 5.16 -2.86
C GLY A 148 8.39 5.75 -1.54
N PHE A 149 7.69 6.86 -1.67
CA PHE A 149 7.00 7.54 -0.57
C PHE A 149 5.50 7.44 -0.79
N CYS A 150 4.72 7.55 0.25
CA CYS A 150 3.27 7.59 0.17
C CYS A 150 2.68 8.44 1.29
N SER A 151 1.49 8.95 1.05
CA SER A 151 0.68 9.65 2.03
C SER A 151 -0.80 9.33 1.79
N HIS A 152 -1.68 9.96 2.54
CA HIS A 152 -3.12 9.79 2.42
C HIS A 152 -3.83 11.12 2.53
N LEU A 153 -4.61 11.48 1.51
CA LEU A 153 -5.42 12.69 1.52
C LEU A 153 -6.61 12.52 2.47
N ALA A 154 -6.83 13.49 3.35
CA ALA A 154 -7.92 13.45 4.33
C ALA A 154 -9.28 13.68 3.67
N GLU A 155 -9.34 14.50 2.62
CA GLU A 155 -10.55 14.93 1.93
C GLU A 155 -10.52 14.56 0.44
N SER A 156 -10.03 13.38 0.09
CA SER A 156 -9.85 12.92 -1.29
C SER A 156 -11.15 12.88 -2.12
N ASN A 157 -12.31 12.93 -1.48
CA ASN A 157 -13.64 13.00 -2.11
C ASN A 157 -14.08 14.44 -2.42
N ASN A 158 -13.33 15.45 -2.01
CA ASN A 158 -13.60 16.86 -2.28
C ASN A 158 -12.45 17.45 -3.13
N PRO A 159 -12.61 17.56 -4.46
CA PRO A 159 -11.56 18.05 -5.33
C PRO A 159 -11.20 19.53 -5.12
N ASP A 160 -12.11 20.31 -4.51
CA ASP A 160 -11.94 21.75 -4.24
C ASP A 160 -11.43 22.02 -2.82
N SER A 161 -10.94 21.00 -2.12
CA SER A 161 -10.45 21.14 -0.76
C SER A 161 -9.09 21.84 -0.71
N ASP A 162 -9.02 22.98 -0.05
CA ASP A 162 -7.75 23.65 0.27
C ASP A 162 -6.84 22.77 1.13
N PHE A 163 -7.42 21.85 1.91
CA PHE A 163 -6.65 20.94 2.72
C PHE A 163 -5.93 19.86 1.90
N ASN A 164 -6.51 19.44 0.77
CA ASN A 164 -5.81 18.56 -0.18
C ASN A 164 -4.58 19.28 -0.77
N ALA A 165 -4.74 20.54 -1.21
CA ALA A 165 -3.62 21.34 -1.71
C ALA A 165 -2.51 21.51 -0.66
N TYR A 166 -2.89 21.80 0.59
CA TYR A 166 -1.94 21.84 1.72
C TYR A 166 -1.20 20.50 1.92
N GLN A 167 -1.90 19.37 1.81
CA GLN A 167 -1.26 18.05 1.95
C GLN A 167 -0.34 17.71 0.77
N GLU A 168 -0.68 18.15 -0.44
CA GLU A 168 0.17 17.98 -1.63
C GLU A 168 1.45 18.82 -1.50
N GLU A 169 1.36 20.04 -0.99
CA GLU A 169 2.53 20.90 -0.76
C GLU A 169 3.47 20.34 0.32
N ASN A 170 2.93 19.63 1.31
CA ASN A 170 3.70 18.96 2.36
C ASN A 170 4.29 17.60 1.93
N PHE A 171 3.93 17.09 0.77
CA PHE A 171 4.44 15.82 0.25
C PHE A 171 5.67 16.02 -0.61
#